data_bb06d6b17bab77d28ce47b4ea6bd2344
#
_entry.id   bb06d6b17bab77d28ce47b4ea6bd2344
#
_cell.length_a   1.000
_cell.length_b   1.000
_cell.length_c   1.000
_cell.angle_alpha   90.00
_cell.angle_beta   90.00
_cell.angle_gamma   90.00
#
_symmetry.space_group_name_H-M   'P 1'
#
loop_
_entity.id
_entity.type
_entity.pdbx_description
1 polymer ?
#
loop_
_entity_poly.entity_id
_entity_poly.type
_entity_poly.pdbx_seq_one_letter_code
_entity_poly.pdbx_strand_id
1 'polypeptide(L)'
;FARGISRTADLVFDLRFLPNPHWIDELRPLTGNDVEVRAYLSAEPAWSETLDRIESLLIDWIPRYWAAGKSYVTVAFGCTGGRHRSVAAAVEMAERLAGAGFAPNVRHRDLASPPRDTIERHPGRASASEGEDELNR
;
A
#
# COMPACT_ATOMS: atom_id res chain seq x y z
N PHE A 1 3.30 6.75 6.47
CA PHE A 1 2.16 7.57 6.96
C PHE A 1 2.53 9.05 7.05
N ALA A 2 2.94 9.64 5.93
CA ALA A 2 3.43 11.04 5.90
C ALA A 2 2.38 12.05 6.41
N ARG A 3 1.10 11.73 6.28
CA ARG A 3 -0.01 12.60 6.68
C ARG A 3 -0.89 11.95 7.74
N GLY A 4 -0.34 10.96 8.44
CA GLY A 4 -1.07 10.20 9.41
C GLY A 4 -1.96 9.13 8.76
N ILE A 5 -2.69 8.42 9.58
CA ILE A 5 -3.61 7.37 9.14
C ILE A 5 -4.90 8.03 8.66
N SER A 6 -5.44 7.52 7.54
CA SER A 6 -6.71 8.01 7.03
C SER A 6 -7.82 7.80 8.06
N ARG A 7 -8.58 8.86 8.34
CA ARG A 7 -9.70 8.77 9.27
C ARG A 7 -10.91 8.04 8.68
N THR A 8 -10.92 7.85 7.37
CA THR A 8 -12.01 7.16 6.68
C THR A 8 -11.70 5.71 6.39
N ALA A 9 -10.49 5.25 6.67
CA ALA A 9 -10.10 3.88 6.40
C ALA A 9 -10.80 2.91 7.37
N ASP A 10 -11.39 1.87 6.80
CA ASP A 10 -11.98 0.78 7.56
C ASP A 10 -10.91 -0.24 7.96
N LEU A 11 -9.94 -0.44 7.08
CA LEU A 11 -8.81 -1.35 7.30
C LEU A 11 -7.52 -0.64 6.91
N VAL A 12 -6.49 -0.82 7.73
CA VAL A 12 -5.16 -0.25 7.47
C VAL A 12 -4.14 -1.36 7.58
N PHE A 13 -3.32 -1.51 6.54
CA PHE A 13 -2.24 -2.49 6.52
C PHE A 13 -0.90 -1.77 6.50
N ASP A 14 -0.09 -2.01 7.52
CA ASP A 14 1.24 -1.44 7.62
C ASP A 14 2.23 -2.38 6.95
N LEU A 15 2.85 -1.93 5.87
CA LEU A 15 3.75 -2.73 5.04
C LEU A 15 5.23 -2.44 5.32
N ARG A 16 5.55 -1.74 6.42
CA ARG A 16 6.93 -1.34 6.71
C ARG A 16 7.87 -2.50 7.01
N PHE A 17 7.32 -3.67 7.31
CA PHE A 17 8.15 -4.87 7.54
C PHE A 17 8.66 -5.51 6.25
N LEU A 18 8.16 -5.09 5.09
CA LEU A 18 8.59 -5.62 3.79
C LEU A 18 9.84 -4.88 3.28
N PRO A 19 10.59 -5.47 2.34
CA PRO A 19 11.77 -4.81 1.79
C PRO A 19 11.45 -3.42 1.26
N ASN A 20 12.37 -2.48 1.46
CA ASN A 20 12.16 -1.09 1.13
C ASN A 20 12.96 -0.67 -0.11
N PRO A 21 12.29 -0.42 -1.26
CA PRO A 21 12.98 0.01 -2.48
C PRO A 21 13.74 1.33 -2.35
N HIS A 22 13.41 2.14 -1.33
CA HIS A 22 14.11 3.40 -1.09
C HIS A 22 15.62 3.22 -0.90
N TRP A 23 16.05 2.05 -0.39
CA TRP A 23 17.46 1.78 -0.16
C TRP A 23 18.22 1.31 -1.41
N ILE A 24 17.52 1.19 -2.54
CA ILE A 24 18.11 0.86 -3.83
C ILE A 24 18.19 2.15 -4.64
N ASP A 25 19.40 2.60 -4.99
CA ASP A 25 19.60 3.90 -5.62
C ASP A 25 18.76 4.08 -6.89
N GLU A 26 18.70 3.05 -7.73
CA GLU A 26 17.96 3.11 -9.00
C GLU A 26 16.46 3.16 -8.80
N LEU A 27 15.97 2.67 -7.67
CA LEU A 27 14.53 2.60 -7.38
C LEU A 27 14.03 3.78 -6.55
N ARG A 28 14.93 4.45 -5.84
CA ARG A 28 14.55 5.54 -4.91
C ARG A 28 13.70 6.63 -5.57
N PRO A 29 14.05 7.12 -6.78
CA PRO A 29 13.25 8.18 -7.41
C PRO A 29 11.96 7.67 -8.05
N LEU A 30 11.81 6.37 -8.19
CA LEU A 30 10.64 5.76 -8.81
C LEU A 30 9.50 5.60 -7.80
N THR A 31 8.38 5.07 -8.26
CA THR A 31 7.22 4.80 -7.41
C THR A 31 6.74 3.37 -7.58
N GLY A 32 5.78 2.96 -6.78
CA GLY A 32 5.15 1.64 -6.91
C GLY A 32 4.36 1.45 -8.19
N ASN A 33 4.16 2.51 -8.99
CA ASN A 33 3.58 2.39 -10.32
C ASN A 33 4.61 1.92 -11.36
N ASP A 34 5.89 2.07 -11.05
CA ASP A 34 6.95 1.71 -12.00
C ASP A 34 7.23 0.21 -11.96
N VAL A 35 7.41 -0.37 -13.13
CA VAL A 35 7.61 -1.82 -13.27
C VAL A 35 8.84 -2.31 -12.53
N GLU A 36 9.89 -1.50 -12.47
CA GLU A 36 11.14 -1.87 -11.79
C GLU A 36 10.92 -2.04 -10.28
N VAL A 37 10.14 -1.14 -9.67
CA VAL A 37 9.81 -1.22 -8.25
C VAL A 37 8.93 -2.44 -7.99
N ARG A 38 7.94 -2.67 -8.83
CA ARG A 38 7.02 -3.80 -8.68
C ARG A 38 7.77 -5.12 -8.85
N ALA A 39 8.71 -5.18 -9.78
CA ALA A 39 9.54 -6.39 -9.99
C ALA A 39 10.42 -6.67 -8.76
N TYR A 40 11.03 -5.64 -8.19
CA TYR A 40 11.84 -5.78 -6.98
C TYR A 40 11.01 -6.36 -5.83
N LEU A 41 9.83 -5.80 -5.60
CA LEU A 41 8.95 -6.26 -4.51
C LEU A 41 8.44 -7.68 -4.77
N SER A 42 8.02 -7.96 -6.00
CA SER A 42 7.47 -9.28 -6.36
C SER A 42 8.52 -10.40 -6.28
N ALA A 43 9.80 -10.07 -6.36
CA ALA A 43 10.86 -11.04 -6.22
C ALA A 43 11.00 -11.56 -4.78
N GLU A 44 10.43 -10.86 -3.81
CA GLU A 44 10.50 -11.25 -2.40
C GLU A 44 9.31 -12.15 -2.06
N PRO A 45 9.56 -13.37 -1.56
CA PRO A 45 8.45 -14.27 -1.18
C PRO A 45 7.49 -13.65 -0.17
N ALA A 46 8.01 -12.85 0.78
CA ALA A 46 7.18 -12.20 1.78
C ALA A 46 6.15 -11.25 1.18
N TRP A 47 6.47 -10.63 0.05
CA TRP A 47 5.54 -9.73 -0.64
C TRP A 47 4.30 -10.49 -1.11
N SER A 48 4.51 -11.55 -1.90
CA SER A 48 3.39 -12.36 -2.42
C SER A 48 2.59 -13.01 -1.30
N GLU A 49 3.25 -13.55 -0.31
CA GLU A 49 2.57 -14.17 0.84
C GLU A 49 1.69 -13.16 1.58
N THR A 50 2.21 -11.96 1.81
CA THR A 50 1.46 -10.91 2.50
C THR A 50 0.24 -10.50 1.68
N LEU A 51 0.42 -10.25 0.39
CA LEU A 51 -0.70 -9.85 -0.46
C LEU A 51 -1.73 -10.96 -0.63
N ASP A 52 -1.30 -12.21 -0.68
CA ASP A 52 -2.24 -13.35 -0.73
C ASP A 52 -3.14 -13.39 0.49
N ARG A 53 -2.57 -13.16 1.68
CA ARG A 53 -3.34 -13.15 2.93
C ARG A 53 -4.30 -11.97 3.00
N ILE A 54 -3.84 -10.79 2.57
CA ILE A 54 -4.68 -9.59 2.54
C ILE A 54 -5.82 -9.79 1.54
N GLU A 55 -5.52 -10.33 0.37
CA GLU A 55 -6.54 -10.60 -0.63
C GLU A 55 -7.62 -11.54 -0.10
N SER A 56 -7.22 -12.65 0.54
CA SER A 56 -8.17 -13.60 1.13
C SER A 56 -9.04 -12.94 2.18
N LEU A 57 -8.43 -12.10 3.03
CA LEU A 57 -9.17 -11.36 4.04
C LEU A 57 -10.20 -10.43 3.42
N LEU A 58 -9.79 -9.67 2.41
CA LEU A 58 -10.67 -8.68 1.77
C LEU A 58 -11.82 -9.34 1.02
N ILE A 59 -11.56 -10.44 0.32
CA ILE A 59 -12.61 -11.17 -0.40
C ILE A 59 -13.66 -11.69 0.59
N ASP A 60 -13.23 -12.11 1.77
CA ASP A 60 -14.16 -12.56 2.82
C ASP A 60 -14.87 -11.39 3.50
N TRP A 61 -14.13 -10.33 3.85
CA TRP A 61 -14.66 -9.27 4.71
C TRP A 61 -15.45 -8.18 3.98
N ILE A 62 -15.08 -7.82 2.76
CA ILE A 62 -15.78 -6.74 2.05
C ILE A 62 -17.28 -7.03 1.92
N PRO A 63 -17.70 -8.23 1.47
CA PRO A 63 -19.14 -8.51 1.42
C PRO A 63 -19.83 -8.46 2.78
N ARG A 64 -19.11 -8.77 3.85
CA ARG A 64 -19.66 -8.68 5.21
C ARG A 64 -19.90 -7.22 5.64
N TYR A 65 -19.00 -6.31 5.24
CA TYR A 65 -19.22 -4.88 5.45
C TYR A 65 -20.45 -4.38 4.71
N TRP A 66 -20.61 -4.82 3.45
CA TRP A 66 -21.79 -4.44 2.67
C TRP A 66 -23.08 -4.95 3.33
N ALA A 67 -23.07 -6.19 3.78
CA ALA A 67 -24.22 -6.80 4.45
C ALA A 67 -24.55 -6.05 5.76
N ALA A 68 -23.57 -5.46 6.40
CA ALA A 68 -23.75 -4.69 7.61
C ALA A 68 -24.18 -3.23 7.34
N GLY A 69 -24.37 -2.86 6.07
CA GLY A 69 -24.88 -1.55 5.69
C GLY A 69 -23.86 -0.55 5.18
N LYS A 70 -22.57 -0.91 5.10
CA LYS A 70 -21.56 -0.01 4.51
C LYS A 70 -21.67 -0.03 3.00
N SER A 71 -21.78 1.16 2.39
CA SER A 71 -21.81 1.28 0.94
C SER A 71 -20.41 1.22 0.34
N TYR A 72 -19.42 1.75 1.05
CA TYR A 72 -18.03 1.77 0.63
C TYR A 72 -17.15 1.19 1.72
N VAL A 73 -16.14 0.42 1.31
CA VAL A 73 -15.12 -0.07 2.21
C VAL A 73 -13.79 0.52 1.77
N THR A 74 -13.13 1.25 2.66
CA THR A 74 -11.85 1.89 2.39
C THR A 74 -10.73 1.10 3.03
N VAL A 75 -9.77 0.68 2.20
CA VAL A 75 -8.60 -0.07 2.63
C VAL A 75 -7.38 0.79 2.37
N ALA A 76 -6.58 1.02 3.39
CA ALA A 76 -5.37 1.82 3.30
C ALA A 76 -4.13 0.94 3.46
N PHE A 77 -3.12 1.19 2.63
CA PHE A 77 -1.81 0.58 2.75
C PHE A 77 -0.82 1.65 3.16
N GLY A 78 -0.05 1.40 4.21
CA GLY A 78 0.91 2.34 4.73
C GLY A 78 2.33 1.82 4.59
N CYS A 79 3.25 2.70 4.24
CA CYS A 79 4.67 2.43 4.31
C CYS A 79 5.40 3.74 4.59
N THR A 80 6.71 3.66 4.85
CA THR A 80 7.49 4.88 5.05
C THR A 80 7.53 5.67 3.74
N GLY A 81 7.21 6.95 3.77
CA GLY A 81 7.28 7.83 2.61
C GLY A 81 6.10 7.74 1.64
N GLY A 82 5.40 6.62 1.54
CA GLY A 82 4.19 6.48 0.73
C GLY A 82 4.40 6.50 -0.78
N ARG A 83 5.58 6.10 -1.26
CA ARG A 83 5.88 6.13 -2.70
C ARG A 83 6.06 4.76 -3.34
N HIS A 84 6.52 3.77 -2.62
CA HIS A 84 6.89 2.47 -3.18
C HIS A 84 5.96 1.36 -2.78
N ARG A 85 6.11 0.86 -1.55
CA ARG A 85 5.37 -0.33 -1.10
C ARG A 85 3.87 -0.12 -1.04
N SER A 86 3.42 1.00 -0.48
CA SER A 86 1.99 1.27 -0.37
C SER A 86 1.34 1.47 -1.73
N VAL A 87 2.03 2.17 -2.65
CA VAL A 87 1.53 2.37 -4.01
C VAL A 87 1.46 1.04 -4.76
N ALA A 88 2.53 0.25 -4.73
CA ALA A 88 2.56 -1.05 -5.39
C ALA A 88 1.49 -2.00 -4.84
N ALA A 89 1.30 -2.01 -3.52
CA ALA A 89 0.29 -2.85 -2.89
C ALA A 89 -1.12 -2.44 -3.29
N ALA A 90 -1.41 -1.15 -3.31
CA ALA A 90 -2.73 -0.67 -3.69
C ALA A 90 -3.05 -1.02 -5.14
N VAL A 91 -2.09 -0.83 -6.05
CA VAL A 91 -2.27 -1.16 -7.47
C VAL A 91 -2.45 -2.66 -7.66
N GLU A 92 -1.59 -3.47 -7.07
CA GLU A 92 -1.67 -4.92 -7.21
C GLU A 92 -2.95 -5.47 -6.58
N MET A 93 -3.32 -4.97 -5.41
CA MET A 93 -4.55 -5.42 -4.75
C MET A 93 -5.79 -5.05 -5.55
N ALA A 94 -5.81 -3.86 -6.16
CA ALA A 94 -6.91 -3.47 -7.03
C ALA A 94 -7.03 -4.42 -8.22
N GLU A 95 -5.91 -4.79 -8.84
CA GLU A 95 -5.92 -5.76 -9.94
C GLU A 95 -6.47 -7.12 -9.49
N ARG A 96 -6.01 -7.61 -8.33
CA ARG A 96 -6.48 -8.89 -7.78
C ARG A 96 -7.97 -8.87 -7.46
N LEU A 97 -8.45 -7.80 -6.83
CA LEU A 97 -9.86 -7.67 -6.47
C LEU A 97 -10.74 -7.52 -7.71
N ALA A 98 -10.27 -6.78 -8.71
CA ALA A 98 -10.99 -6.68 -9.98
C ALA A 98 -11.14 -8.07 -10.63
N GLY A 99 -10.11 -8.89 -10.58
CA GLY A 99 -10.16 -10.27 -11.07
C GLY A 99 -11.13 -11.14 -10.27
N ALA A 100 -11.40 -10.77 -9.02
CA ALA A 100 -12.36 -11.50 -8.18
C ALA A 100 -13.78 -10.93 -8.28
N GLY A 101 -14.04 -9.97 -9.16
CA GLY A 101 -15.37 -9.42 -9.40
C GLY A 101 -15.68 -8.12 -8.66
N PHE A 102 -14.73 -7.54 -7.96
CA PHE A 102 -14.93 -6.24 -7.30
C PHE A 102 -14.60 -5.09 -8.26
N ALA A 103 -14.94 -3.87 -7.86
CA ALA A 103 -14.70 -2.66 -8.66
C ALA A 103 -13.99 -1.59 -7.82
N PRO A 104 -12.70 -1.78 -7.53
CA PRO A 104 -11.96 -0.85 -6.67
C PRO A 104 -11.57 0.43 -7.39
N ASN A 105 -11.49 1.52 -6.62
CA ASN A 105 -10.85 2.77 -7.02
C ASN A 105 -9.57 2.93 -6.21
N VAL A 106 -8.50 3.41 -6.85
CA VAL A 106 -7.22 3.57 -6.19
C VAL A 106 -6.87 5.05 -6.12
N ARG A 107 -6.43 5.49 -4.93
CA ARG A 107 -5.91 6.85 -4.72
C ARG A 107 -4.57 6.77 -4.00
N HIS A 108 -3.66 7.65 -4.38
CA HIS A 108 -2.33 7.74 -3.79
C HIS A 108 -2.14 9.12 -3.19
N ARG A 109 -2.12 9.20 -1.86
CA ARG A 109 -2.10 10.47 -1.15
C ARG A 109 -0.78 11.22 -1.27
N ASP A 110 0.33 10.50 -1.34
CA ASP A 110 1.65 11.09 -1.21
C ASP A 110 2.52 11.05 -2.46
N LEU A 111 1.99 10.59 -3.60
CA LEU A 111 2.79 10.49 -4.83
C LEU A 111 3.26 11.85 -5.35
N ALA A 112 2.49 12.90 -5.14
CA ALA A 112 2.85 14.24 -5.59
C ALA A 112 3.94 14.89 -4.73
N SER A 113 4.23 14.32 -3.56
CA SER A 113 5.25 14.86 -2.65
C SER A 113 6.64 14.41 -3.09
N PRO A 114 7.66 15.26 -2.92
CA PRO A 114 9.03 14.82 -3.21
C PRO A 114 9.48 13.73 -2.25
N PRO A 115 10.48 12.90 -2.64
CA PRO A 115 11.02 11.89 -1.75
C PRO A 115 11.53 12.51 -0.43
N ARG A 116 11.36 11.76 0.66
CA ARG A 116 11.72 12.23 2.00
C ARG A 116 13.00 11.56 2.48
N ASP A 117 14.10 11.86 1.84
CA ASP A 117 15.39 11.22 2.07
C ASP A 117 15.85 11.30 3.52
N THR A 118 15.63 12.46 4.14
CA THR A 118 16.08 12.65 5.52
C THR A 118 15.33 11.79 6.51
N ILE A 119 14.12 11.37 6.17
CA ILE A 119 13.27 10.57 7.06
C ILE A 119 13.62 9.10 6.95
N GLU A 120 13.90 8.64 5.73
CA GLU A 120 13.99 7.21 5.44
C GLU A 120 15.39 6.64 5.43
N ARG A 121 16.41 7.46 5.59
CA ARG A 121 17.81 7.00 5.50
C ARG A 121 18.31 6.21 6.70
N HIS A 122 17.49 6.03 7.73
CA HIS A 122 17.86 5.30 8.92
C HIS A 122 16.91 4.12 9.13
N PRO A 123 17.21 2.95 8.53
CA PRO A 123 16.38 1.77 8.72
C PRO A 123 16.30 1.41 10.21
N GLY A 124 15.11 1.03 10.66
CA GLY A 124 14.89 0.68 12.06
C GLY A 124 14.68 1.85 13.00
N ARG A 125 14.84 3.08 12.53
CA ARG A 125 14.55 4.26 13.33
C ARG A 125 13.10 4.67 13.10
N ALA A 126 12.38 4.95 14.18
CA ALA A 126 11.01 5.42 14.07
C ALA A 126 10.96 6.71 13.27
N SER A 127 10.02 6.79 12.34
CA SER A 127 9.78 7.99 11.55
C SER A 127 8.43 8.57 11.93
N ALA A 128 8.37 9.87 12.05
CA ALA A 128 7.13 10.57 12.29
C ALA A 128 6.37 10.86 10.99
N SER A 129 6.97 10.56 9.84
CA SER A 129 6.42 10.91 8.54
C SER A 129 6.38 9.70 7.63
N GLU A 130 5.20 9.24 7.34
CA GLU A 130 4.95 8.03 6.55
C GLU A 130 3.91 8.30 5.49
N GLY A 131 4.00 7.56 4.40
CA GLY A 131 3.03 7.65 3.32
C GLY A 131 1.85 6.71 3.55
N GLU A 132 0.78 7.02 2.87
CA GLU A 132 -0.43 6.21 2.94
C GLU A 132 -1.14 6.22 1.61
N ASP A 133 -1.51 5.04 1.13
CA ASP A 133 -2.32 4.88 -0.06
C ASP A 133 -3.62 4.17 0.31
N GLU A 134 -4.68 4.52 -0.39
CA GLU A 134 -6.01 4.02 -0.10
C GLU A 134 -6.60 3.26 -1.28
N LEU A 135 -7.28 2.17 -0.99
CA LEU A 135 -8.08 1.41 -1.92
C LEU A 135 -9.54 1.52 -1.49
N ASN A 136 -10.37 2.18 -2.31
CA ASN A 136 -11.77 2.40 -1.99
C ASN A 136 -12.68 1.41 -2.71
N ARG A 137 -13.73 0.96 -2.00
CA ARG A 137 -14.70 0.01 -2.52
C ARG A 137 -16.11 0.57 -2.38
#